data_20728b97d6941380c9f8e607755e7702
#
_entry.id   20728b97d6941380c9f8e607755e7702
#
_cell.length_a   1.000
_cell.length_b   1.000
_cell.length_c   1.000
_cell.angle_alpha   90.00
_cell.angle_beta   90.00
_cell.angle_gamma   90.00
#
_symmetry.space_group_name_H-M   'P 1'
#
loop_
_entity.id
_entity.type
_entity.pdbx_description
1 polymer ?
#
loop_
_entity_poly.entity_id
_entity_poly.type
_entity_poly.pdbx_seq_one_letter_code
_entity_poly.pdbx_strand_id
1 'polypeptide(L)'
;MTKNNFSNLFPLFLVLSISFIININCEEEDYYKLLGVSRDSSTKEIKKAFRTLSLKYHPDRNPGNKKAQELYLKINRAHEVLTNPELKEIYDIYGEEGLNQKENMHEEKERGPNAHIDVSVDLSDLYNGKSINIEFEKNVVCNKCHGTGGKLGKTKKCPTCKGRGATLQTINMLGMQMQMEQECEKCRGRGIIFSEVCPHCKGRKIVREKKKLKVEIEKGMENGQKIVFRGESEQSPDIVPGDLIVTLKQSKHRFFKNRKRNDLYADIDLNLKEALFGYNKKIKHLDGREFYIESNKVTQPGEVRVITGEGMPVHKFPSQKGDLYITFKVNLPKSLNKKEKELIKEIFSE
;
A
#
# COMPACT_ATOMS: atom_id res chain seq x y z
N MET A 1 51.70 63.00 -44.51
CA MET A 1 51.43 62.58 -45.92
C MET A 1 50.45 61.51 -45.91
N THR A 2 49.37 61.67 -46.29
CA THR A 2 48.29 61.91 -47.20
C THR A 2 47.09 61.22 -46.66
N LYS A 3 46.09 61.95 -46.19
CA LYS A 3 44.83 62.37 -46.81
C LYS A 3 44.22 61.29 -47.73
N ASN A 4 43.01 60.75 -47.33
CA ASN A 4 41.80 61.10 -48.06
C ASN A 4 40.51 60.56 -47.37
N ASN A 5 39.63 61.55 -47.25
CA ASN A 5 38.21 61.48 -47.06
C ASN A 5 37.51 60.66 -48.15
N PHE A 6 36.37 60.09 -47.79
CA PHE A 6 35.12 60.18 -48.59
C PHE A 6 33.98 59.60 -47.69
N SER A 7 33.23 60.41 -47.11
CA SER A 7 31.86 60.92 -47.27
C SER A 7 30.82 59.94 -47.81
N ASN A 8 29.79 59.78 -46.93
CA ASN A 8 28.37 59.68 -47.23
C ASN A 8 27.86 58.68 -48.27
N LEU A 9 27.07 57.72 -47.82
CA LEU A 9 25.66 57.60 -48.30
C LEU A 9 24.88 56.67 -47.36
N PHE A 10 23.96 57.27 -46.61
CA PHE A 10 22.79 56.55 -46.07
C PHE A 10 21.87 56.23 -47.24
N PRO A 11 21.34 55.00 -47.29
CA PRO A 11 19.95 54.86 -47.60
C PRO A 11 19.19 54.17 -46.44
N LEU A 12 18.22 54.89 -46.01
CA LEU A 12 17.10 54.54 -45.20
C LEU A 12 16.41 53.26 -45.76
N PHE A 13 16.78 52.09 -45.26
CA PHE A 13 15.98 50.91 -45.44
C PHE A 13 15.09 50.75 -44.22
N LEU A 14 13.86 51.22 -44.45
CA LEU A 14 12.71 50.95 -43.60
C LEU A 14 12.46 49.42 -43.65
N VAL A 15 13.11 48.68 -42.74
CA VAL A 15 12.77 47.27 -42.52
C VAL A 15 11.47 47.24 -41.72
N LEU A 16 10.35 47.15 -42.44
CA LEU A 16 9.12 46.65 -41.90
C LEU A 16 9.37 45.23 -41.32
N SER A 17 9.71 45.18 -40.05
CA SER A 17 9.62 43.94 -39.28
C SER A 17 8.15 43.57 -39.15
N ILE A 18 7.66 42.83 -40.14
CA ILE A 18 6.45 42.05 -39.98
C ILE A 18 6.80 40.99 -38.95
N SER A 19 6.50 41.33 -37.69
CA SER A 19 6.41 40.33 -36.64
C SER A 19 5.31 39.34 -37.02
N PHE A 20 5.70 38.33 -37.75
CA PHE A 20 4.88 37.12 -37.92
C PHE A 20 4.83 36.48 -36.54
N ILE A 21 3.86 36.94 -35.72
CA ILE A 21 3.43 36.21 -34.56
C ILE A 21 2.90 34.88 -35.09
N ILE A 22 3.75 33.88 -35.12
CA ILE A 22 3.29 32.50 -35.28
C ILE A 22 2.53 32.23 -33.99
N ASN A 23 1.20 32.48 -34.03
CA ASN A 23 0.29 31.84 -33.12
C ASN A 23 0.43 30.35 -33.40
N ILE A 24 1.27 29.70 -32.62
CA ILE A 24 1.19 28.26 -32.41
C ILE A 24 -0.09 28.09 -31.61
N ASN A 25 -1.22 28.06 -32.33
CA ASN A 25 -2.44 27.45 -31.82
C ASN A 25 -2.06 25.99 -31.59
N CYS A 26 -1.66 25.66 -30.36
CA CYS A 26 -1.78 24.31 -29.85
C CYS A 26 -3.29 24.05 -29.90
N GLU A 27 -3.79 23.40 -30.94
CA GLU A 27 -5.17 22.94 -31.00
C GLU A 27 -5.27 21.90 -29.87
N GLU A 28 -5.77 22.33 -28.71
CA GLU A 28 -6.22 21.40 -27.69
C GLU A 28 -7.23 20.46 -28.37
N GLU A 29 -6.81 19.22 -28.53
CA GLU A 29 -7.65 18.21 -29.15
C GLU A 29 -8.85 17.96 -28.22
N ASP A 30 -10.02 18.48 -28.63
CA ASP A 30 -11.27 18.31 -27.88
C ASP A 30 -11.61 16.81 -27.79
N TYR A 31 -11.69 16.28 -26.58
CA TYR A 31 -11.97 14.87 -26.30
C TYR A 31 -13.29 14.39 -26.91
N TYR A 32 -14.30 15.27 -27.03
CA TYR A 32 -15.53 14.94 -27.67
C TYR A 32 -15.37 14.76 -29.21
N LYS A 33 -14.57 15.63 -29.84
CA LYS A 33 -14.21 15.50 -31.26
C LYS A 33 -13.35 14.25 -31.48
N LEU A 34 -12.43 13.96 -30.58
CA LEU A 34 -11.56 12.78 -30.66
C LEU A 34 -12.35 11.47 -30.62
N LEU A 35 -13.39 11.40 -29.79
CA LEU A 35 -14.30 10.25 -29.73
C LEU A 35 -15.38 10.28 -30.78
N GLY A 36 -15.56 11.41 -31.50
CA GLY A 36 -16.63 11.61 -32.52
C GLY A 36 -18.02 11.66 -31.91
N VAL A 37 -18.15 12.24 -30.69
CA VAL A 37 -19.43 12.37 -29.97
C VAL A 37 -19.75 13.85 -29.70
N SER A 38 -21.03 14.17 -29.47
CA SER A 38 -21.45 15.50 -29.03
C SER A 38 -21.15 15.71 -27.54
N ARG A 39 -21.00 16.98 -27.10
CA ARG A 39 -20.85 17.33 -25.68
C ARG A 39 -22.03 16.87 -24.82
N ASP A 40 -23.22 16.78 -25.40
CA ASP A 40 -24.45 16.33 -24.75
C ASP A 40 -24.64 14.81 -24.79
N SER A 41 -23.65 14.07 -25.29
CA SER A 41 -23.74 12.62 -25.42
C SER A 41 -23.77 11.92 -24.05
N SER A 42 -24.63 10.92 -23.97
CA SER A 42 -24.72 10.08 -22.77
C SER A 42 -23.47 9.23 -22.55
N THR A 43 -23.23 8.82 -21.30
CA THR A 43 -22.12 7.91 -20.96
C THR A 43 -22.18 6.60 -21.76
N LYS A 44 -23.37 6.15 -22.18
CA LYS A 44 -23.54 4.95 -23.01
C LYS A 44 -23.01 5.16 -24.44
N GLU A 45 -23.26 6.32 -25.02
CA GLU A 45 -22.76 6.70 -26.35
C GLU A 45 -21.24 6.87 -26.34
N ILE A 46 -20.69 7.54 -25.32
CA ILE A 46 -19.23 7.67 -25.12
C ILE A 46 -18.55 6.29 -25.03
N LYS A 47 -19.10 5.37 -24.24
CA LYS A 47 -18.60 3.99 -24.15
C LYS A 47 -18.70 3.22 -25.46
N LYS A 48 -19.75 3.44 -26.25
CA LYS A 48 -19.92 2.80 -27.58
C LYS A 48 -18.90 3.33 -28.58
N ALA A 49 -18.71 4.64 -28.65
CA ALA A 49 -17.70 5.29 -29.52
C ALA A 49 -16.28 4.81 -29.15
N PHE A 50 -15.96 4.80 -27.86
CA PHE A 50 -14.69 4.28 -27.35
C PHE A 50 -14.41 2.85 -27.81
N ARG A 51 -15.37 1.92 -27.65
CA ARG A 51 -15.20 0.51 -28.06
C ARG A 51 -14.86 0.39 -29.54
N THR A 52 -15.52 1.17 -30.38
CA THR A 52 -15.29 1.15 -31.83
C THR A 52 -13.89 1.65 -32.18
N LEU A 53 -13.48 2.78 -31.60
CA LEU A 53 -12.16 3.38 -31.84
C LEU A 53 -11.04 2.56 -31.24
N SER A 54 -11.23 2.04 -30.03
CA SER A 54 -10.25 1.17 -29.34
C SER A 54 -9.96 -0.10 -30.13
N LEU A 55 -10.97 -0.74 -30.72
CA LEU A 55 -10.80 -1.90 -31.58
C LEU A 55 -10.07 -1.55 -32.90
N LYS A 56 -10.32 -0.33 -33.45
CA LYS A 56 -9.67 0.12 -34.69
C LYS A 56 -8.20 0.44 -34.50
N TYR A 57 -7.83 1.08 -33.38
CA TYR A 57 -6.47 1.55 -33.13
C TYR A 57 -5.70 0.69 -32.12
N HIS A 58 -6.22 -0.51 -31.79
CA HIS A 58 -5.58 -1.40 -30.83
C HIS A 58 -4.14 -1.75 -31.24
N PRO A 59 -3.15 -1.74 -30.32
CA PRO A 59 -1.76 -2.02 -30.66
C PRO A 59 -1.54 -3.38 -31.31
N ASP A 60 -2.30 -4.41 -30.91
CA ASP A 60 -2.22 -5.75 -31.52
C ASP A 60 -2.69 -5.81 -32.98
N ARG A 61 -3.57 -4.90 -33.36
CA ARG A 61 -4.06 -4.79 -34.75
C ARG A 61 -3.23 -3.83 -35.61
N ASN A 62 -2.42 -2.98 -34.97
CA ASN A 62 -1.57 -1.99 -35.62
C ASN A 62 -0.13 -2.10 -35.12
N PRO A 63 0.52 -3.27 -35.22
CA PRO A 63 1.87 -3.46 -34.69
C PRO A 63 2.87 -2.54 -35.42
N GLY A 64 3.69 -1.82 -34.64
CA GLY A 64 4.71 -0.92 -35.16
C GLY A 64 4.23 0.45 -35.66
N ASN A 65 2.93 0.72 -35.68
CA ASN A 65 2.39 2.02 -36.07
C ASN A 65 2.35 2.99 -34.88
N LYS A 66 3.38 3.83 -34.73
CA LYS A 66 3.50 4.82 -33.66
C LYS A 66 2.30 5.79 -33.60
N LYS A 67 1.82 6.25 -34.75
CA LYS A 67 0.66 7.17 -34.81
C LYS A 67 -0.62 6.51 -34.29
N ALA A 68 -0.84 5.23 -34.58
CA ALA A 68 -1.99 4.50 -34.07
C ALA A 68 -1.88 4.28 -32.55
N GLN A 69 -0.67 4.06 -32.02
CA GLN A 69 -0.44 3.94 -30.58
C GLN A 69 -0.67 5.25 -29.85
N GLU A 70 -0.18 6.37 -30.34
CA GLU A 70 -0.40 7.70 -29.78
C GLU A 70 -1.90 8.04 -29.76
N LEU A 71 -2.59 7.77 -30.88
CA LEU A 71 -4.03 8.00 -30.96
C LEU A 71 -4.83 7.10 -29.99
N TYR A 72 -4.40 5.86 -29.82
CA TYR A 72 -4.98 4.93 -28.87
C TYR A 72 -4.85 5.43 -27.43
N LEU A 73 -3.68 5.96 -27.03
CA LEU A 73 -3.49 6.56 -25.70
C LEU A 73 -4.41 7.77 -25.48
N LYS A 74 -4.54 8.65 -26.49
CA LYS A 74 -5.45 9.80 -26.43
C LYS A 74 -6.91 9.37 -26.32
N ILE A 75 -7.34 8.35 -27.08
CA ILE A 75 -8.70 7.79 -27.01
C ILE A 75 -8.99 7.20 -25.62
N ASN A 76 -8.03 6.49 -25.01
CA ASN A 76 -8.17 5.98 -23.66
C ASN A 76 -8.33 7.11 -22.65
N ARG A 77 -7.50 8.15 -22.75
CA ARG A 77 -7.56 9.32 -21.87
C ARG A 77 -8.92 10.04 -21.99
N ALA A 78 -9.37 10.30 -23.22
CA ALA A 78 -10.67 10.91 -23.46
C ALA A 78 -11.83 10.08 -22.87
N HIS A 79 -11.78 8.76 -23.01
CA HIS A 79 -12.78 7.87 -22.41
C HIS A 79 -12.78 7.92 -20.88
N GLU A 80 -11.60 7.87 -20.25
CA GLU A 80 -11.45 7.96 -18.80
C GLU A 80 -12.08 9.24 -18.26
N VAL A 81 -11.70 10.38 -18.84
CA VAL A 81 -12.19 11.70 -18.42
C VAL A 81 -13.69 11.84 -18.64
N LEU A 82 -14.20 11.54 -19.81
CA LEU A 82 -15.62 11.77 -20.15
C LEU A 82 -16.59 10.76 -19.53
N THR A 83 -16.10 9.63 -19.01
CA THR A 83 -16.94 8.65 -18.28
C THR A 83 -16.96 8.87 -16.77
N ASN A 84 -16.02 9.62 -16.23
CA ASN A 84 -15.99 10.00 -14.81
C ASN A 84 -16.69 11.34 -14.61
N PRO A 85 -17.78 11.42 -13.82
CA PRO A 85 -18.54 12.66 -13.64
C PRO A 85 -17.72 13.85 -13.15
N GLU A 86 -16.79 13.59 -12.19
CA GLU A 86 -15.94 14.64 -11.62
C GLU A 86 -14.91 15.17 -12.63
N LEU A 87 -14.25 14.26 -13.36
CA LEU A 87 -13.25 14.65 -14.36
C LEU A 87 -13.90 15.33 -15.56
N LYS A 88 -15.10 14.87 -15.95
CA LYS A 88 -15.88 15.49 -17.01
C LYS A 88 -16.23 16.93 -16.65
N GLU A 89 -16.72 17.20 -15.44
CA GLU A 89 -17.06 18.55 -14.98
C GLU A 89 -15.85 19.49 -15.03
N ILE A 90 -14.69 19.01 -14.58
CA ILE A 90 -13.44 19.78 -14.63
C ILE A 90 -13.01 20.05 -16.07
N TYR A 91 -13.09 19.03 -16.92
CA TYR A 91 -12.74 19.17 -18.33
C TYR A 91 -13.68 20.13 -19.07
N ASP A 92 -14.99 20.06 -18.79
CA ASP A 92 -15.99 20.92 -19.41
C ASP A 92 -15.83 22.41 -19.05
N ILE A 93 -15.27 22.70 -17.84
CA ILE A 93 -15.08 24.06 -17.33
C ILE A 93 -13.67 24.61 -17.64
N TYR A 94 -12.63 23.79 -17.45
CA TYR A 94 -11.24 24.24 -17.44
C TYR A 94 -10.36 23.57 -18.52
N GLY A 95 -10.92 22.67 -19.34
CA GLY A 95 -10.15 21.95 -20.36
C GLY A 95 -9.14 20.96 -19.75
N GLU A 96 -8.13 20.62 -20.55
CA GLU A 96 -7.04 19.72 -20.15
C GLU A 96 -6.13 20.34 -19.09
N GLU A 97 -5.96 21.67 -19.08
CA GLU A 97 -5.22 22.37 -18.04
C GLU A 97 -5.80 22.15 -16.65
N GLY A 98 -7.13 22.14 -16.51
CA GLY A 98 -7.79 21.84 -15.24
C GLY A 98 -7.57 20.41 -14.76
N LEU A 99 -7.52 19.45 -15.69
CA LEU A 99 -7.18 18.06 -15.38
C LEU A 99 -5.72 17.91 -14.90
N ASN A 100 -4.80 18.56 -15.59
CA ASN A 100 -3.37 18.56 -15.24
C ASN A 100 -3.13 19.23 -13.87
N GLN A 101 -3.81 20.32 -13.57
CA GLN A 101 -3.76 20.95 -12.24
C GLN A 101 -4.29 20.01 -11.16
N LYS A 102 -5.40 19.28 -11.40
CA LYS A 102 -5.93 18.31 -10.46
C LYS A 102 -4.96 17.15 -10.23
N GLU A 103 -4.33 16.63 -11.29
CA GLU A 103 -3.34 15.56 -11.21
C GLU A 103 -2.10 16.02 -10.43
N ASN A 104 -1.56 17.19 -10.74
CA ASN A 104 -0.43 17.76 -10.01
C ASN A 104 -0.76 18.03 -8.53
N MET A 105 -1.98 18.48 -8.20
CA MET A 105 -2.44 18.60 -6.82
C MET A 105 -2.59 17.24 -6.12
N HIS A 106 -2.83 16.17 -6.85
CA HIS A 106 -2.86 14.81 -6.29
C HIS A 106 -1.45 14.24 -6.04
N GLU A 107 -0.46 14.60 -6.85
CA GLU A 107 0.93 14.19 -6.65
C GLU A 107 1.60 14.89 -5.45
N GLU A 108 1.17 16.11 -5.11
CA GLU A 108 1.70 16.87 -3.96
C GLU A 108 0.98 16.59 -2.61
N LYS A 109 -0.08 15.77 -2.58
CA LYS A 109 -0.70 15.44 -1.30
C LYS A 109 0.26 14.63 -0.44
N GLU A 110 0.68 15.21 0.67
CA GLU A 110 1.44 14.51 1.69
C GLU A 110 0.75 13.19 2.07
N ARG A 111 1.55 12.14 2.15
CA ARG A 111 1.06 10.84 2.60
C ARG A 111 1.13 10.77 4.11
N GLY A 112 0.02 10.39 4.72
CA GLY A 112 -0.06 10.19 6.16
C GLY A 112 0.83 9.05 6.65
N PRO A 113 1.09 8.97 7.95
CA PRO A 113 1.91 7.93 8.55
C PRO A 113 1.25 6.56 8.42
N ASN A 114 2.10 5.52 8.33
CA ASN A 114 1.64 4.14 8.35
C ASN A 114 1.21 3.76 9.77
N ALA A 115 0.15 2.97 9.88
CA ALA A 115 -0.27 2.35 11.12
C ALA A 115 0.31 0.94 11.25
N HIS A 116 0.63 0.50 12.47
CA HIS A 116 1.20 -0.81 12.75
C HIS A 116 0.32 -1.56 13.74
N ILE A 117 -0.01 -2.81 13.42
CA ILE A 117 -0.75 -3.71 14.30
C ILE A 117 0.03 -5.03 14.38
N ASP A 118 0.27 -5.52 15.60
CA ASP A 118 0.85 -6.82 15.84
C ASP A 118 -0.27 -7.84 16.05
N VAL A 119 -0.21 -8.93 15.31
CA VAL A 119 -1.17 -10.03 15.42
C VAL A 119 -0.45 -11.27 15.91
N SER A 120 -0.89 -11.80 17.07
CA SER A 120 -0.36 -13.06 17.60
C SER A 120 -0.93 -14.24 16.82
N VAL A 121 -0.06 -15.13 16.37
CA VAL A 121 -0.38 -16.31 15.57
C VAL A 121 0.30 -17.54 16.14
N ASP A 122 -0.38 -18.67 16.09
CA ASP A 122 0.21 -19.93 16.51
C ASP A 122 1.04 -20.56 15.38
N LEU A 123 2.02 -21.38 15.76
CA LEU A 123 2.85 -22.09 14.80
C LEU A 123 1.99 -23.01 13.88
N SER A 124 0.92 -23.59 14.43
CA SER A 124 -0.07 -24.38 13.68
C SER A 124 -0.81 -23.54 12.64
N ASP A 125 -1.10 -22.26 12.92
CA ASP A 125 -1.75 -21.35 11.99
C ASP A 125 -0.83 -21.03 10.79
N LEU A 126 0.47 -20.87 11.06
CA LEU A 126 1.50 -20.66 10.02
C LEU A 126 1.76 -21.90 9.17
N TYR A 127 1.53 -23.10 9.75
CA TYR A 127 1.65 -24.37 9.03
C TYR A 127 0.46 -24.64 8.12
N ASN A 128 -0.76 -24.52 8.66
CA ASN A 128 -1.99 -24.88 7.97
C ASN A 128 -2.56 -23.77 7.08
N GLY A 129 -2.16 -22.51 7.34
CA GLY A 129 -2.82 -21.33 6.82
C GLY A 129 -4.11 -21.04 7.57
N LYS A 130 -4.44 -19.77 7.77
CA LYS A 130 -5.63 -19.34 8.49
C LYS A 130 -6.06 -17.94 8.09
N SER A 131 -7.36 -17.69 8.08
CA SER A 131 -7.90 -16.35 7.95
C SER A 131 -8.32 -15.85 9.33
N ILE A 132 -7.85 -14.67 9.72
CA ILE A 132 -8.17 -14.02 10.98
C ILE A 132 -8.84 -12.68 10.69
N ASN A 133 -9.93 -12.38 11.40
CA ASN A 133 -10.55 -11.07 11.36
C ASN A 133 -9.98 -10.21 12.48
N ILE A 134 -9.35 -9.10 12.14
CA ILE A 134 -8.90 -8.09 13.10
C ILE A 134 -9.90 -6.94 13.15
N GLU A 135 -10.21 -6.48 14.34
CA GLU A 135 -11.02 -5.28 14.57
C GLU A 135 -10.12 -4.20 15.15
N PHE A 136 -10.16 -3.02 14.55
CA PHE A 136 -9.41 -1.88 15.05
C PHE A 136 -10.20 -0.59 14.84
N GLU A 137 -9.92 0.40 15.65
CA GLU A 137 -10.51 1.72 15.53
C GLU A 137 -9.56 2.63 14.76
N LYS A 138 -10.09 3.34 13.78
CA LYS A 138 -9.34 4.37 13.04
C LYS A 138 -10.15 5.64 12.87
N ASN A 139 -9.43 6.74 12.71
CA ASN A 139 -10.03 7.99 12.30
C ASN A 139 -10.35 7.92 10.80
N VAL A 140 -11.59 8.23 10.45
CA VAL A 140 -12.05 8.33 9.06
C VAL A 140 -12.59 9.73 8.80
N VAL A 141 -12.47 10.21 7.59
CA VAL A 141 -13.07 11.49 7.18
C VAL A 141 -14.57 11.39 7.34
N CYS A 142 -15.16 12.39 8.00
CA CYS A 142 -16.58 12.41 8.28
C CYS A 142 -17.42 12.36 7.00
N ASN A 143 -18.23 11.31 6.83
CA ASN A 143 -19.08 11.07 5.67
C ASN A 143 -20.25 12.08 5.51
N LYS A 144 -20.56 12.87 6.56
CA LYS A 144 -21.63 13.89 6.51
C LYS A 144 -21.12 15.25 6.03
N CYS A 145 -19.87 15.58 6.27
CA CYS A 145 -19.31 16.87 5.86
C CYS A 145 -18.10 16.73 4.93
N HIS A 146 -17.70 15.52 4.55
CA HIS A 146 -16.57 15.23 3.68
C HIS A 146 -15.30 16.01 4.06
N GLY A 147 -14.99 16.05 5.36
CA GLY A 147 -13.78 16.71 5.86
C GLY A 147 -13.87 18.23 6.01
N THR A 148 -14.98 18.86 5.67
CA THR A 148 -15.14 20.32 5.79
C THR A 148 -15.32 20.81 7.23
N GLY A 149 -15.92 19.98 8.10
CA GLY A 149 -16.24 20.32 9.47
C GLY A 149 -17.54 21.14 9.63
N GLY A 150 -18.13 21.59 8.53
CA GLY A 150 -19.37 22.34 8.52
C GLY A 150 -20.56 21.53 8.03
N LYS A 151 -21.77 22.03 8.29
CA LYS A 151 -22.99 21.43 7.77
C LYS A 151 -23.14 21.75 6.29
N LEU A 152 -23.24 20.73 5.45
CA LEU A 152 -23.44 20.89 4.01
C LEU A 152 -24.70 21.72 3.72
N GLY A 153 -24.62 22.59 2.71
CA GLY A 153 -25.71 23.48 2.34
C GLY A 153 -25.87 24.74 3.22
N LYS A 154 -25.11 24.87 4.30
CA LYS A 154 -25.10 26.04 5.22
C LYS A 154 -23.79 26.82 5.09
N THR A 155 -23.48 27.28 3.89
CA THR A 155 -22.27 28.03 3.58
C THR A 155 -22.56 29.51 3.36
N LYS A 156 -21.60 30.37 3.71
CA LYS A 156 -21.59 31.81 3.39
C LYS A 156 -20.26 32.16 2.74
N LYS A 157 -20.26 33.16 1.85
CA LYS A 157 -19.00 33.71 1.33
C LYS A 157 -18.16 34.25 2.48
N CYS A 158 -16.89 34.00 2.46
CA CYS A 158 -15.99 34.52 3.48
C CYS A 158 -16.00 36.05 3.44
N PRO A 159 -16.29 36.76 4.55
CA PRO A 159 -16.36 38.21 4.54
C PRO A 159 -15.00 38.87 4.34
N THR A 160 -13.90 38.19 4.69
CA THR A 160 -12.54 38.76 4.59
C THR A 160 -12.05 38.77 3.15
N CYS A 161 -12.11 37.63 2.43
CA CYS A 161 -11.67 37.52 1.04
C CYS A 161 -12.81 37.66 0.03
N LYS A 162 -14.04 37.86 0.49
CA LYS A 162 -15.25 37.98 -0.37
C LYS A 162 -15.45 36.85 -1.36
N GLY A 163 -14.97 35.66 -0.99
CA GLY A 163 -15.08 34.43 -1.81
C GLY A 163 -13.84 34.10 -2.64
N ARG A 164 -12.80 34.93 -2.66
CA ARG A 164 -11.58 34.69 -3.46
C ARG A 164 -10.68 33.58 -2.92
N GLY A 165 -10.76 33.27 -1.62
CA GLY A 165 -9.84 32.33 -0.96
C GLY A 165 -8.52 32.96 -0.54
N ALA A 166 -8.06 34.01 -1.21
CA ALA A 166 -6.82 34.71 -0.93
C ALA A 166 -7.05 36.18 -0.58
N THR A 167 -6.13 36.78 0.13
CA THR A 167 -6.06 38.23 0.45
C THR A 167 -4.77 38.78 -0.10
N LEU A 168 -4.84 40.01 -0.65
CA LEU A 168 -3.67 40.71 -1.12
C LEU A 168 -2.98 41.40 0.06
N GLN A 169 -1.75 41.04 0.34
CA GLN A 169 -0.88 41.78 1.26
C GLN A 169 0.14 42.59 0.49
N THR A 170 0.25 43.88 0.85
CA THR A 170 1.27 44.75 0.29
C THR A 170 2.52 44.66 1.17
N ILE A 171 3.59 44.14 0.62
CA ILE A 171 4.89 44.08 1.28
C ILE A 171 5.79 45.15 0.69
N ASN A 172 6.33 46.03 1.57
CA ASN A 172 7.33 47.03 1.21
C ASN A 172 8.72 46.38 1.30
N MET A 173 9.35 46.11 0.17
CA MET A 173 10.68 45.53 0.11
C MET A 173 11.60 46.49 -0.69
N LEU A 174 12.64 47.03 -0.05
CA LEU A 174 13.61 47.93 -0.67
C LEU A 174 13.00 49.14 -1.40
N GLY A 175 11.91 49.73 -0.83
CA GLY A 175 11.26 50.91 -1.42
C GLY A 175 10.27 50.61 -2.55
N MET A 176 10.11 49.35 -2.94
CA MET A 176 9.08 48.91 -3.88
C MET A 176 7.92 48.24 -3.14
N GLN A 177 6.69 48.63 -3.53
CA GLN A 177 5.48 47.98 -3.04
C GLN A 177 5.14 46.77 -3.92
N MET A 178 5.29 45.58 -3.37
CA MET A 178 4.84 44.35 -4.04
C MET A 178 3.54 43.89 -3.39
N GLN A 179 2.54 43.52 -4.21
CA GLN A 179 1.34 42.87 -3.76
C GLN A 179 1.54 41.36 -3.89
N MET A 180 1.49 40.68 -2.76
CA MET A 180 1.51 39.21 -2.71
C MET A 180 0.14 38.68 -2.33
N GLU A 181 -0.33 37.67 -3.07
CA GLU A 181 -1.52 36.91 -2.67
C GLU A 181 -1.13 35.96 -1.53
N GLN A 182 -1.82 36.11 -0.41
CA GLN A 182 -1.70 35.23 0.74
C GLN A 182 -3.02 34.51 0.97
N GLU A 183 -2.93 33.26 1.35
CA GLU A 183 -4.09 32.48 1.72
C GLU A 183 -4.91 33.18 2.81
N CYS A 184 -6.22 33.27 2.61
CA CYS A 184 -7.10 33.92 3.58
C CYS A 184 -7.19 33.09 4.85
N GLU A 185 -6.61 33.55 5.96
CA GLU A 185 -6.60 32.87 7.25
C GLU A 185 -7.98 32.47 7.74
N LYS A 186 -8.99 33.31 7.52
CA LYS A 186 -10.36 33.07 8.01
C LYS A 186 -11.04 31.91 7.34
N CYS A 187 -10.87 31.70 6.05
CA CYS A 187 -11.48 30.59 5.31
C CYS A 187 -10.47 29.49 4.94
N ARG A 188 -9.18 29.72 5.16
CA ARG A 188 -8.09 28.82 4.82
C ARG A 188 -8.19 28.41 3.34
N GLY A 189 -8.05 29.37 2.44
CA GLY A 189 -8.08 29.18 1.01
C GLY A 189 -9.45 28.90 0.36
N ARG A 190 -10.44 28.46 1.16
CA ARG A 190 -11.72 27.92 0.64
C ARG A 190 -12.70 28.97 0.08
N GLY A 191 -12.50 30.25 0.35
CA GLY A 191 -13.44 31.31 -0.07
C GLY A 191 -14.79 31.31 0.65
N ILE A 192 -15.17 30.22 1.30
CA ILE A 192 -16.44 30.01 2.01
C ILE A 192 -16.22 29.68 3.49
N ILE A 193 -17.20 30.05 4.31
CA ILE A 193 -17.27 29.65 5.73
C ILE A 193 -18.63 28.98 5.97
N PHE A 194 -18.65 28.03 6.90
CA PHE A 194 -19.88 27.37 7.30
C PHE A 194 -20.55 28.17 8.42
N SER A 195 -21.84 28.39 8.31
CA SER A 195 -22.64 29.03 9.37
C SER A 195 -23.00 28.11 10.51
N GLU A 196 -23.02 26.80 10.28
CA GLU A 196 -23.30 25.77 11.25
C GLU A 196 -22.22 24.68 11.22
N VAL A 197 -21.81 24.20 12.38
CA VAL A 197 -20.90 23.07 12.50
C VAL A 197 -21.58 21.76 12.10
N CYS A 198 -20.82 20.81 11.57
CA CYS A 198 -21.35 19.49 11.27
C CYS A 198 -21.82 18.78 12.54
N PRO A 199 -23.08 18.35 12.64
CA PRO A 199 -23.63 17.72 13.83
C PRO A 199 -23.00 16.35 14.12
N HIS A 200 -22.51 15.65 13.08
CA HIS A 200 -21.94 14.32 13.21
C HIS A 200 -20.52 14.36 13.80
N CYS A 201 -19.61 15.13 13.23
CA CYS A 201 -18.23 15.23 13.73
C CYS A 201 -18.01 16.42 14.69
N LYS A 202 -19.03 17.24 14.95
CA LYS A 202 -18.96 18.43 15.81
C LYS A 202 -17.79 19.36 15.44
N GLY A 203 -17.57 19.55 14.15
CA GLY A 203 -16.49 20.39 13.61
C GLY A 203 -15.12 19.74 13.52
N ARG A 204 -14.92 18.53 14.06
CA ARG A 204 -13.61 17.84 14.07
C ARG A 204 -13.15 17.33 12.71
N LYS A 205 -14.04 17.30 11.71
CA LYS A 205 -13.79 16.81 10.34
C LYS A 205 -13.62 15.30 10.20
N ILE A 206 -13.18 14.62 11.27
CA ILE A 206 -12.97 13.19 11.37
C ILE A 206 -13.87 12.59 12.42
N VAL A 207 -14.16 11.29 12.28
CA VAL A 207 -14.89 10.47 13.26
C VAL A 207 -14.13 9.17 13.49
N ARG A 208 -14.23 8.59 14.68
CA ARG A 208 -13.70 7.26 14.95
C ARG A 208 -14.67 6.20 14.47
N GLU A 209 -14.17 5.24 13.72
CA GLU A 209 -14.95 4.12 13.19
C GLU A 209 -14.22 2.80 13.47
N LYS A 210 -14.99 1.78 13.82
CA LYS A 210 -14.49 0.41 13.97
C LYS A 210 -14.46 -0.24 12.59
N LYS A 211 -13.29 -0.72 12.17
CA LYS A 211 -13.14 -1.44 10.93
C LYS A 211 -12.72 -2.88 11.18
N LYS A 212 -13.29 -3.79 10.40
CA LYS A 212 -12.93 -5.21 10.38
C LYS A 212 -12.16 -5.47 9.09
N LEU A 213 -10.98 -6.06 9.23
CA LEU A 213 -10.17 -6.53 8.10
C LEU A 213 -9.91 -8.01 8.23
N LYS A 214 -10.02 -8.72 7.12
CA LYS A 214 -9.63 -10.11 7.00
C LYS A 214 -8.15 -10.19 6.65
N VAL A 215 -7.36 -10.74 7.58
CA VAL A 215 -5.94 -11.03 7.38
C VAL A 215 -5.81 -12.48 6.98
N GLU A 216 -5.23 -12.75 5.84
CA GLU A 216 -4.97 -14.10 5.36
C GLU A 216 -3.53 -14.50 5.69
N ILE A 217 -3.39 -15.52 6.53
CA ILE A 217 -2.11 -16.12 6.88
C ILE A 217 -1.88 -17.27 5.91
N GLU A 218 -0.90 -17.11 5.05
CA GLU A 218 -0.52 -18.16 4.10
C GLU A 218 0.39 -19.19 4.76
N LYS A 219 0.35 -20.41 4.22
CA LYS A 219 1.23 -21.50 4.68
C LYS A 219 2.70 -21.10 4.51
N GLY A 220 3.49 -21.36 5.54
CA GLY A 220 4.92 -21.09 5.51
C GLY A 220 5.35 -19.67 5.87
N MET A 221 4.41 -18.75 6.10
CA MET A 221 4.76 -17.41 6.56
C MET A 221 5.65 -17.45 7.81
N GLU A 222 6.51 -16.43 7.97
CA GLU A 222 7.51 -16.37 9.03
C GLU A 222 7.10 -15.42 10.15
N ASN A 223 7.71 -15.62 11.32
CA ASN A 223 7.59 -14.69 12.43
C ASN A 223 8.15 -13.31 12.03
N GLY A 224 7.41 -12.24 12.30
CA GLY A 224 7.77 -10.88 11.91
C GLY A 224 7.41 -10.53 10.46
N GLN A 225 6.79 -11.45 9.71
CA GLN A 225 6.32 -11.14 8.35
C GLN A 225 5.25 -10.08 8.38
N LYS A 226 5.33 -9.14 7.43
CA LYS A 226 4.44 -7.98 7.33
C LYS A 226 3.45 -8.18 6.19
N ILE A 227 2.19 -7.91 6.48
CA ILE A 227 1.10 -7.88 5.50
C ILE A 227 0.63 -6.43 5.40
N VAL A 228 0.67 -5.86 4.18
CA VAL A 228 0.40 -4.44 3.95
C VAL A 228 -0.99 -4.25 3.35
N PHE A 229 -1.82 -3.49 4.03
CA PHE A 229 -3.13 -3.03 3.53
C PHE A 229 -3.01 -1.57 3.12
N ARG A 230 -3.01 -1.31 1.82
CA ARG A 230 -2.79 0.03 1.26
C ARG A 230 -3.94 0.98 1.60
N GLY A 231 -3.60 2.18 2.06
CA GLY A 231 -4.57 3.24 2.36
C GLY A 231 -5.48 2.96 3.57
N GLU A 232 -5.17 1.94 4.38
CA GLU A 232 -6.00 1.53 5.52
C GLU A 232 -5.56 2.13 6.86
N SER A 233 -4.58 3.04 6.86
CA SER A 233 -4.19 3.81 8.04
C SER A 233 -5.25 4.87 8.39
N GLU A 234 -4.96 5.71 9.36
CA GLU A 234 -5.81 6.82 9.75
C GLU A 234 -6.02 7.82 8.61
N GLN A 235 -7.25 8.28 8.46
CA GLN A 235 -7.59 9.30 7.47
C GLN A 235 -7.59 10.69 8.11
N SER A 236 -7.10 11.65 7.35
CA SER A 236 -7.17 13.07 7.66
C SER A 236 -7.67 13.83 6.43
N PRO A 237 -8.41 14.94 6.59
CA PRO A 237 -8.73 15.80 5.47
C PRO A 237 -7.44 16.28 4.79
N ASP A 238 -7.43 16.35 3.48
CA ASP A 238 -6.35 16.90 2.65
C ASP A 238 -5.04 16.08 2.63
N ILE A 239 -5.00 14.89 3.27
CA ILE A 239 -3.84 13.98 3.31
C ILE A 239 -4.26 12.61 2.77
N VAL A 240 -3.41 12.01 1.92
CA VAL A 240 -3.62 10.63 1.45
C VAL A 240 -3.34 9.66 2.61
N PRO A 241 -4.25 8.74 2.95
CA PRO A 241 -4.01 7.80 4.04
C PRO A 241 -2.75 6.96 3.81
N GLY A 242 -1.97 6.74 4.86
CA GLY A 242 -0.87 5.78 4.86
C GLY A 242 -1.39 4.34 4.82
N ASP A 243 -0.48 3.38 4.88
CA ASP A 243 -0.80 1.96 4.86
C ASP A 243 -0.95 1.40 6.29
N LEU A 244 -1.78 0.38 6.43
CA LEU A 244 -1.82 -0.42 7.63
C LEU A 244 -0.91 -1.62 7.46
N ILE A 245 0.11 -1.73 8.32
CA ILE A 245 1.09 -2.81 8.32
C ILE A 245 0.77 -3.76 9.46
N VAL A 246 0.32 -4.95 9.12
CA VAL A 246 0.06 -6.03 10.08
C VAL A 246 1.31 -6.89 10.19
N THR A 247 1.89 -6.97 11.39
CA THR A 247 3.08 -7.80 11.67
C THR A 247 2.66 -9.07 12.41
N LEU A 248 3.01 -10.23 11.86
CA LEU A 248 2.72 -11.51 12.49
C LEU A 248 3.73 -11.79 13.62
N LYS A 249 3.22 -12.01 14.82
CA LYS A 249 4.03 -12.41 15.99
C LYS A 249 3.72 -13.85 16.37
N GLN A 250 4.67 -14.75 16.12
CA GLN A 250 4.53 -16.16 16.46
C GLN A 250 4.54 -16.36 17.96
N SER A 251 3.52 -17.05 18.51
CA SER A 251 3.48 -17.52 19.88
C SER A 251 4.41 -18.72 20.08
N LYS A 252 4.86 -18.93 21.33
CA LYS A 252 5.68 -20.11 21.68
C LYS A 252 4.83 -21.38 21.58
N HIS A 253 5.34 -22.37 20.85
CA HIS A 253 4.68 -23.68 20.79
C HIS A 253 5.22 -24.62 21.89
N ARG A 254 4.36 -25.46 22.46
CA ARG A 254 4.73 -26.33 23.58
C ARG A 254 5.78 -27.37 23.21
N PHE A 255 5.68 -27.98 22.04
CA PHE A 255 6.54 -29.08 21.59
C PHE A 255 7.66 -28.59 20.67
N PHE A 256 7.32 -27.81 19.62
CA PHE A 256 8.30 -27.27 18.69
C PHE A 256 8.92 -26.00 19.28
N LYS A 257 10.19 -26.08 19.72
CA LYS A 257 10.85 -25.02 20.47
C LYS A 257 11.44 -23.93 19.60
N ASN A 258 11.85 -24.30 18.40
CA ASN A 258 12.48 -23.35 17.48
C ASN A 258 12.09 -23.67 16.03
N ARG A 259 12.17 -22.66 15.20
CA ARG A 259 12.02 -22.72 13.74
C ARG A 259 13.20 -21.96 13.14
N LYS A 260 13.92 -22.60 12.21
CA LYS A 260 14.93 -21.94 11.38
C LYS A 260 14.50 -22.06 9.93
N ARG A 261 14.07 -20.96 9.33
CA ARG A 261 13.44 -20.96 8.01
C ARG A 261 12.27 -21.97 7.96
N ASN A 262 12.46 -23.09 7.26
CA ASN A 262 11.42 -24.11 7.11
C ASN A 262 11.65 -25.35 7.99
N ASP A 263 12.76 -25.39 8.72
CA ASP A 263 13.05 -26.50 9.61
C ASP A 263 12.45 -26.29 10.99
N LEU A 264 11.95 -27.39 11.57
CA LEU A 264 11.40 -27.43 12.91
C LEU A 264 12.36 -28.13 13.86
N TYR A 265 12.44 -27.65 15.09
CA TYR A 265 13.28 -28.21 16.14
C TYR A 265 12.43 -28.55 17.35
N ALA A 266 12.57 -29.79 17.84
CA ALA A 266 11.86 -30.28 19.01
C ALA A 266 12.81 -31.09 19.92
N ASP A 267 12.52 -31.09 21.22
CA ASP A 267 13.22 -31.94 22.17
C ASP A 267 12.25 -33.05 22.61
N ILE A 268 12.79 -34.26 22.76
CA ILE A 268 12.08 -35.39 23.35
C ILE A 268 12.86 -35.86 24.57
N ASP A 269 12.18 -35.92 25.71
CA ASP A 269 12.70 -36.45 26.91
C ASP A 269 12.54 -37.98 26.94
N LEU A 270 13.65 -38.71 27.10
CA LEU A 270 13.69 -40.16 27.30
C LEU A 270 14.12 -40.45 28.74
N ASN A 271 13.52 -41.47 29.33
CA ASN A 271 14.05 -42.02 30.57
C ASN A 271 15.22 -42.98 30.27
N LEU A 272 15.97 -43.35 31.26
CA LEU A 272 17.15 -44.24 31.11
C LEU A 272 16.77 -45.58 30.43
N LYS A 273 15.64 -46.17 30.82
CA LYS A 273 15.13 -47.43 30.19
C LYS A 273 14.86 -47.24 28.70
N GLU A 274 14.17 -46.18 28.33
CA GLU A 274 13.87 -45.86 26.92
C GLU A 274 15.13 -45.57 26.10
N ALA A 275 16.14 -44.92 26.75
CA ALA A 275 17.40 -44.65 26.08
C ALA A 275 18.24 -45.90 25.83
N LEU A 276 18.18 -46.92 26.73
CA LEU A 276 18.98 -48.15 26.63
C LEU A 276 18.29 -49.23 25.81
N PHE A 277 16.97 -49.42 25.98
CA PHE A 277 16.23 -50.53 25.38
C PHE A 277 15.39 -50.14 24.18
N GLY A 278 15.39 -48.86 23.85
CA GLY A 278 14.59 -48.32 22.76
C GLY A 278 13.28 -47.70 23.24
N TYR A 279 12.72 -46.94 22.37
CA TYR A 279 11.51 -46.13 22.63
C TYR A 279 10.55 -46.19 21.48
N ASN A 280 9.27 -45.93 21.79
CA ASN A 280 8.23 -45.65 20.84
C ASN A 280 7.45 -44.44 21.37
N LYS A 281 7.66 -43.26 20.73
CA LYS A 281 7.06 -41.98 21.15
C LYS A 281 6.06 -41.52 20.09
N LYS A 282 4.85 -41.21 20.54
CA LYS A 282 3.80 -40.63 19.75
C LYS A 282 3.96 -39.09 19.73
N ILE A 283 3.99 -38.50 18.55
CA ILE A 283 4.10 -37.07 18.34
C ILE A 283 2.87 -36.60 17.59
N LYS A 284 2.28 -35.50 18.06
CA LYS A 284 1.23 -34.78 17.36
C LYS A 284 1.84 -33.64 16.56
N HIS A 285 1.69 -33.68 15.24
CA HIS A 285 2.19 -32.65 14.33
C HIS A 285 1.27 -31.42 14.29
N LEU A 286 1.72 -30.35 13.63
CA LEU A 286 1.01 -29.06 13.50
C LEU A 286 -0.29 -29.14 12.70
N ASP A 287 -0.41 -30.13 11.81
CA ASP A 287 -1.64 -30.43 11.06
C ASP A 287 -2.62 -31.32 11.82
N GLY A 288 -2.26 -31.72 13.04
CA GLY A 288 -3.08 -32.59 13.89
C GLY A 288 -2.85 -34.07 13.67
N ARG A 289 -2.10 -34.49 12.61
CA ARG A 289 -1.72 -35.90 12.44
C ARG A 289 -0.82 -36.36 13.57
N GLU A 290 -0.92 -37.66 13.88
CA GLU A 290 -0.09 -38.29 14.86
C GLU A 290 0.81 -39.31 14.16
N PHE A 291 2.09 -39.29 14.50
CA PHE A 291 3.08 -40.26 14.01
C PHE A 291 3.96 -40.77 15.13
N TYR A 292 4.58 -41.91 14.90
CA TYR A 292 5.39 -42.59 15.91
C TYR A 292 6.85 -42.46 15.51
N ILE A 293 7.69 -42.18 16.50
CA ILE A 293 9.14 -42.26 16.38
C ILE A 293 9.58 -43.38 17.27
N GLU A 294 10.22 -44.38 16.67
CA GLU A 294 10.68 -45.55 17.35
C GLU A 294 12.16 -45.83 17.09
N SER A 295 12.82 -46.44 18.04
CA SER A 295 14.19 -46.93 17.95
C SER A 295 14.34 -48.13 18.88
N ASN A 296 15.04 -49.17 18.40
CA ASN A 296 15.41 -50.36 19.18
C ASN A 296 16.91 -50.33 19.52
N LYS A 297 17.58 -49.19 19.25
CA LYS A 297 19.01 -48.99 19.52
C LYS A 297 19.20 -48.11 20.73
N VAL A 298 20.37 -48.18 21.35
CA VAL A 298 20.77 -47.26 22.40
C VAL A 298 20.84 -45.85 21.82
N THR A 299 20.18 -44.89 22.49
CA THR A 299 20.14 -43.49 22.08
C THR A 299 20.95 -42.64 23.03
N GLN A 300 21.91 -41.90 22.48
CA GLN A 300 22.79 -41.03 23.28
C GLN A 300 22.12 -39.72 23.69
N PRO A 301 22.44 -39.14 24.86
CA PRO A 301 22.00 -37.79 25.19
C PRO A 301 22.52 -36.78 24.18
N GLY A 302 21.60 -35.95 23.64
CA GLY A 302 21.93 -34.95 22.62
C GLY A 302 21.96 -35.49 21.19
N GLU A 303 21.66 -36.78 20.99
CA GLU A 303 21.50 -37.35 19.65
C GLU A 303 20.39 -36.60 18.90
N VAL A 304 20.63 -36.31 17.62
CA VAL A 304 19.66 -35.62 16.75
C VAL A 304 19.19 -36.56 15.67
N ARG A 305 17.89 -36.74 15.57
CA ARG A 305 17.26 -37.47 14.50
C ARG A 305 16.54 -36.51 13.55
N VAL A 306 16.78 -36.65 12.25
CA VAL A 306 16.17 -35.83 11.22
C VAL A 306 15.05 -36.62 10.56
N ILE A 307 13.86 -36.02 10.47
CA ILE A 307 12.71 -36.56 9.77
C ILE A 307 12.44 -35.64 8.59
N THR A 308 12.75 -36.14 7.39
CA THR A 308 12.64 -35.37 6.15
C THR A 308 11.19 -35.06 5.79
N GLY A 309 10.93 -33.80 5.35
CA GLY A 309 9.63 -33.36 4.91
C GLY A 309 8.60 -33.12 6.03
N GLU A 310 9.00 -33.20 7.30
CA GLU A 310 8.13 -32.91 8.46
C GLU A 310 8.41 -31.54 9.09
N GLY A 311 9.10 -30.67 8.37
CA GLY A 311 9.27 -29.25 8.71
C GLY A 311 8.09 -28.38 8.27
N MET A 312 8.28 -27.06 8.34
CA MET A 312 7.32 -26.08 7.85
C MET A 312 7.22 -26.07 6.33
N PRO A 313 6.05 -25.79 5.76
CA PRO A 313 5.93 -25.56 4.33
C PRO A 313 6.73 -24.34 3.90
N VAL A 314 7.23 -24.36 2.67
CA VAL A 314 7.89 -23.21 2.05
C VAL A 314 6.83 -22.19 1.63
N HIS A 315 6.96 -20.95 2.08
CA HIS A 315 6.04 -19.88 1.65
C HIS A 315 6.03 -19.77 0.11
N LYS A 316 4.86 -19.65 -0.51
CA LYS A 316 4.58 -19.70 -1.97
C LYS A 316 4.73 -21.06 -2.64
N PHE A 317 5.43 -22.04 -2.03
CA PHE A 317 5.57 -23.41 -2.54
C PHE A 317 5.22 -24.43 -1.46
N PRO A 318 3.97 -24.48 -0.97
CA PRO A 318 3.59 -25.26 0.22
C PRO A 318 3.68 -26.78 0.04
N SER A 319 3.88 -27.27 -1.19
CA SER A 319 4.20 -28.69 -1.48
C SER A 319 5.60 -29.09 -1.04
N GLN A 320 6.52 -28.10 -0.95
CA GLN A 320 7.86 -28.30 -0.42
C GLN A 320 7.85 -27.99 1.07
N LYS A 321 8.46 -28.86 1.86
CA LYS A 321 8.60 -28.70 3.30
C LYS A 321 10.05 -28.84 3.71
N GLY A 322 10.41 -28.19 4.81
CA GLY A 322 11.67 -28.43 5.49
C GLY A 322 11.67 -29.73 6.29
N ASP A 323 12.64 -29.90 7.15
CA ASP A 323 12.85 -31.09 7.94
C ASP A 323 12.55 -30.85 9.44
N LEU A 324 12.26 -31.93 10.16
CA LEU A 324 12.06 -31.90 11.59
C LEU A 324 13.29 -32.52 12.28
N TYR A 325 13.95 -31.69 13.09
CA TYR A 325 15.10 -32.07 13.91
C TYR A 325 14.64 -32.35 15.33
N ILE A 326 14.83 -33.60 15.80
CA ILE A 326 14.47 -34.02 17.14
C ILE A 326 15.73 -34.31 17.91
N THR A 327 15.92 -33.54 19.00
CA THR A 327 17.04 -33.77 19.94
C THR A 327 16.56 -34.57 21.14
N PHE A 328 17.21 -35.69 21.41
CA PHE A 328 16.88 -36.54 22.54
C PHE A 328 17.61 -36.09 23.80
N LYS A 329 16.84 -35.88 24.86
CA LYS A 329 17.33 -35.58 26.19
C LYS A 329 17.12 -36.80 27.08
N VAL A 330 18.17 -37.33 27.66
CA VAL A 330 18.07 -38.50 28.57
C VAL A 330 18.01 -38.00 29.99
N ASN A 331 16.90 -38.29 30.66
CA ASN A 331 16.70 -37.95 32.06
C ASN A 331 17.09 -39.14 32.94
N LEU A 332 18.17 -38.97 33.69
CA LEU A 332 18.61 -39.96 34.67
C LEU A 332 17.71 -39.93 35.91
N PRO A 333 17.48 -41.08 36.57
CA PRO A 333 16.73 -41.11 37.81
C PRO A 333 17.50 -40.34 38.93
N LYS A 334 16.74 -39.55 39.71
CA LYS A 334 17.31 -38.72 40.77
C LYS A 334 17.96 -39.54 41.91
N SER A 335 17.49 -40.78 42.14
CA SER A 335 18.03 -41.69 43.16
C SER A 335 17.79 -43.14 42.71
N LEU A 336 18.67 -44.02 43.18
CA LEU A 336 18.58 -45.47 42.96
C LEU A 336 18.44 -46.15 44.30
N ASN A 337 17.64 -47.18 44.42
CA ASN A 337 17.52 -48.02 45.58
C ASN A 337 18.73 -49.01 45.69
N LYS A 338 18.87 -49.75 46.78
CA LYS A 338 20.03 -50.62 46.99
C LYS A 338 20.10 -51.73 45.91
N LYS A 339 18.95 -52.36 45.59
CA LYS A 339 18.88 -53.42 44.61
C LYS A 339 19.22 -52.93 43.20
N GLU A 340 18.73 -51.78 42.81
CA GLU A 340 19.06 -51.17 41.52
C GLU A 340 20.55 -50.85 41.39
N LYS A 341 21.18 -50.36 42.48
CA LYS A 341 22.64 -50.09 42.50
C LYS A 341 23.47 -51.35 42.35
N GLU A 342 23.03 -52.47 42.96
CA GLU A 342 23.71 -53.74 42.85
C GLU A 342 23.59 -54.29 41.42
N LEU A 343 22.41 -54.32 40.84
CA LEU A 343 22.18 -54.79 39.49
C LEU A 343 22.96 -53.96 38.44
N ILE A 344 22.96 -52.66 38.57
CA ILE A 344 23.71 -51.80 37.66
C ILE A 344 25.22 -52.02 37.78
N LYS A 345 25.75 -52.23 39.02
CA LYS A 345 27.17 -52.60 39.20
C LYS A 345 27.52 -53.91 38.55
N GLU A 346 26.63 -54.91 38.67
CA GLU A 346 26.81 -56.23 38.04
C GLU A 346 26.88 -56.16 36.52
N ILE A 347 26.01 -55.33 35.91
CA ILE A 347 25.96 -55.15 34.44
C ILE A 347 27.22 -54.41 33.91
N PHE A 348 27.77 -53.46 34.67
CA PHE A 348 28.91 -52.68 34.25
C PHE A 348 30.22 -53.00 35.02
N SER A 349 30.25 -54.12 35.72
CA SER A 349 31.49 -54.62 36.25
C SER A 349 32.27 -55.29 35.12
N GLU A 350 33.35 -54.65 34.67
CA GLU A 350 34.44 -55.25 33.88
C GLU A 350 35.33 -56.05 34.78
#